data_23f951b895c21af2ecd237094c17944f
#
_entry.id   23f951b895c21af2ecd237094c17944f
#
_cell.length_a   1.000
_cell.length_b   1.000
_cell.length_c   1.000
_cell.angle_alpha   90.00
_cell.angle_beta   90.00
_cell.angle_gamma   90.00
#
_symmetry.space_group_name_H-M   'P 1'
#
loop_
_entity.id
_entity.type
_entity.pdbx_description
1 polymer ?
#
loop_
_entity_poly.entity_id
_entity_poly.type
_entity_poly.pdbx_seq_one_letter_code
_entity_poly.pdbx_strand_id
1 'polypeptide(L)'
;MKKFLYLTIAALALVACGDDDHEENNPPQEKQYTKLVTRANMDISQELLNIADITVYYMNEAGEVVNERMTSPVLEKTVTQPIPCKTGMAVTFTVKPDLNPTAEEKFDIKYSGKLTTTPYTKNNDPGAMLNKVFGLDLKGVRGDKLAETLSHHTTKIAYTYTADGKQADTSIQWGF
;
A
#
# COMPACT_ATOMS: atom_id res chain seq x y z
N MET A 1 34.47 41.19 29.10
CA MET A 1 34.82 41.93 27.87
C MET A 1 34.66 40.95 26.71
N LYS A 2 33.54 41.02 25.98
CA LYS A 2 33.24 40.14 24.84
C LYS A 2 33.29 40.97 23.56
N LYS A 3 34.22 40.63 22.69
CA LYS A 3 34.38 41.29 21.36
C LYS A 3 33.45 40.63 20.35
N PHE A 4 32.48 41.38 19.85
CA PHE A 4 31.68 41.01 18.66
C PHE A 4 32.49 41.29 17.40
N LEU A 5 32.66 40.27 16.60
CA LEU A 5 33.28 40.36 15.27
C LEU A 5 32.17 40.45 14.23
N TYR A 6 31.95 41.62 13.65
CA TYR A 6 31.07 41.80 12.50
C TYR A 6 31.84 41.47 11.21
N LEU A 7 31.39 40.45 10.50
CA LEU A 7 31.92 40.13 9.18
C LEU A 7 30.98 40.77 8.13
N THR A 8 31.40 41.88 7.56
CA THR A 8 30.75 42.54 6.43
C THR A 8 31.21 41.85 5.14
N ILE A 9 30.26 41.15 4.45
CA ILE A 9 30.51 40.62 3.10
C ILE A 9 30.05 41.69 2.10
N ALA A 10 31.01 42.26 1.39
CA ALA A 10 30.77 43.21 0.30
C ALA A 10 30.25 42.44 -0.93
N ALA A 11 29.06 42.80 -1.39
CA ALA A 11 28.51 42.31 -2.67
C ALA A 11 29.14 43.04 -3.82
N LEU A 12 29.89 42.33 -4.63
CA LEU A 12 30.36 42.83 -5.96
C LEU A 12 29.26 42.59 -6.98
N ALA A 13 28.58 43.65 -7.38
CA ALA A 13 27.67 43.64 -8.53
C ALA A 13 28.50 43.68 -9.80
N LEU A 14 28.55 42.57 -10.53
CA LEU A 14 29.00 42.53 -11.94
C LEU A 14 27.76 42.67 -12.82
N VAL A 15 27.59 43.85 -13.40
CA VAL A 15 26.61 44.08 -14.47
C VAL A 15 27.26 43.56 -15.75
N ALA A 16 26.76 42.44 -16.28
CA ALA A 16 26.98 42.01 -17.65
C ALA A 16 25.63 42.11 -18.37
N CYS A 17 25.52 43.07 -19.29
CA CYS A 17 24.51 43.11 -20.33
C CYS A 17 24.73 41.94 -21.29
N GLY A 18 23.69 41.17 -21.57
CA GLY A 18 23.65 40.11 -22.57
C GLY A 18 22.26 39.57 -22.67
N ASP A 19 21.60 39.92 -23.75
CA ASP A 19 20.39 39.48 -24.43
C ASP A 19 19.51 38.38 -23.82
N ASP A 20 18.22 38.73 -23.80
CA ASP A 20 16.99 37.94 -23.89
C ASP A 20 17.12 36.42 -23.86
N ASP A 21 16.73 35.86 -22.70
CA ASP A 21 15.76 34.77 -22.56
C ASP A 21 15.31 34.76 -21.07
N HIS A 22 14.23 35.46 -20.79
CA HIS A 22 13.52 35.32 -19.51
C HIS A 22 12.88 33.94 -19.46
N GLU A 23 13.65 32.89 -19.19
CA GLU A 23 13.08 31.73 -18.50
C GLU A 23 12.66 32.19 -17.11
N GLU A 24 11.36 32.44 -16.95
CA GLU A 24 10.74 32.60 -15.65
C GLU A 24 11.11 31.37 -14.81
N ASN A 25 12.08 31.54 -13.92
CA ASN A 25 12.41 30.59 -12.86
C ASN A 25 11.25 30.55 -11.88
N ASN A 26 10.10 30.10 -12.34
CA ASN A 26 9.01 29.71 -11.45
C ASN A 26 9.48 28.50 -10.66
N PRO A 27 9.55 28.57 -9.32
CA PRO A 27 9.85 27.40 -8.52
C PRO A 27 8.88 26.28 -8.94
N PRO A 28 9.33 25.03 -9.03
CA PRO A 28 8.50 23.92 -9.42
C PRO A 28 7.23 23.95 -8.55
N GLN A 29 6.07 24.20 -9.16
CA GLN A 29 4.81 24.15 -8.42
C GLN A 29 4.66 22.75 -7.85
N GLU A 30 4.64 22.62 -6.52
CA GLU A 30 4.39 21.36 -5.85
C GLU A 30 3.07 20.78 -6.38
N LYS A 31 3.15 19.61 -6.99
CA LYS A 31 1.96 18.94 -7.53
C LYS A 31 1.00 18.64 -6.39
N GLN A 32 -0.21 19.17 -6.46
CA GLN A 32 -1.28 18.83 -5.54
C GLN A 32 -2.10 17.68 -6.10
N TYR A 33 -2.25 16.63 -5.32
CA TYR A 33 -3.05 15.48 -5.66
C TYR A 33 -4.41 15.56 -5.00
N THR A 34 -5.47 15.20 -5.73
CA THR A 34 -6.85 15.33 -5.29
C THR A 34 -7.55 13.99 -5.08
N LYS A 35 -7.04 12.94 -5.71
CA LYS A 35 -7.60 11.59 -5.57
C LYS A 35 -6.53 10.51 -5.59
N LEU A 36 -6.82 9.41 -4.92
CA LEU A 36 -6.03 8.18 -4.91
C LEU A 36 -6.83 7.07 -5.58
N VAL A 37 -6.23 6.38 -6.52
CA VAL A 37 -6.75 5.12 -7.06
C VAL A 37 -5.98 3.97 -6.43
N THR A 38 -6.68 3.10 -5.73
CA THR A 38 -6.14 1.89 -5.10
C THR A 38 -6.66 0.67 -5.83
N ARG A 39 -5.77 -0.26 -6.16
CA ARG A 39 -6.13 -1.59 -6.66
C ARG A 39 -5.61 -2.64 -5.69
N ALA A 40 -6.52 -3.47 -5.19
CA ALA A 40 -6.24 -4.60 -4.31
C ALA A 40 -6.56 -5.89 -5.08
N ASN A 41 -5.54 -6.69 -5.31
CA ASN A 41 -5.67 -7.96 -6.01
C ASN A 41 -5.21 -9.10 -5.09
N MET A 42 -5.93 -10.21 -5.13
CA MET A 42 -5.61 -11.43 -4.40
C MET A 42 -5.81 -12.64 -5.30
N ASP A 43 -4.79 -13.48 -5.38
CA ASP A 43 -4.82 -14.77 -6.07
C ASP A 43 -4.53 -15.87 -5.06
N ILE A 44 -5.35 -16.90 -5.03
CA ILE A 44 -5.22 -18.06 -4.14
C ILE A 44 -5.36 -19.37 -4.91
N SER A 45 -4.61 -20.38 -4.49
CA SER A 45 -4.80 -21.72 -5.06
C SER A 45 -6.19 -22.27 -4.69
N GLN A 46 -6.75 -23.09 -5.58
CA GLN A 46 -8.02 -23.78 -5.31
C GLN A 46 -7.89 -24.69 -4.07
N GLU A 47 -6.72 -25.30 -3.87
CA GLU A 47 -6.46 -26.13 -2.70
C GLU A 47 -6.60 -25.33 -1.40
N LEU A 48 -5.96 -24.16 -1.32
CA LEU A 48 -6.06 -23.30 -0.14
C LEU A 48 -7.51 -22.83 0.09
N LEU A 49 -8.25 -22.50 -0.97
CA LEU A 49 -9.65 -22.11 -0.89
C LEU A 49 -10.56 -23.25 -0.40
N ASN A 50 -10.17 -24.50 -0.67
CA ASN A 50 -10.92 -25.68 -0.20
C ASN A 50 -10.73 -25.97 1.29
N ILE A 51 -9.57 -25.62 1.86
CA ILE A 51 -9.18 -25.95 3.24
C ILE A 51 -9.30 -24.79 4.23
N ALA A 52 -9.39 -23.55 3.74
CA ALA A 52 -9.45 -22.37 4.60
C ALA A 52 -10.56 -21.40 4.21
N ASP A 53 -11.09 -20.74 5.23
CA ASP A 53 -11.87 -19.53 5.09
C ASP A 53 -10.92 -18.35 4.99
N ILE A 54 -11.03 -17.59 3.92
CA ILE A 54 -10.12 -16.48 3.60
C ILE A 54 -10.93 -15.20 3.55
N THR A 55 -10.55 -14.24 4.38
CA THR A 55 -11.19 -12.93 4.41
C THR A 55 -10.19 -11.85 4.01
N VAL A 56 -10.55 -11.08 2.98
CA VAL A 56 -9.79 -9.92 2.53
C VAL A 56 -10.46 -8.67 3.05
N TYR A 57 -9.66 -7.81 3.67
CA TYR A 57 -10.07 -6.48 4.15
C TYR A 57 -9.47 -5.43 3.24
N TYR A 58 -10.23 -4.40 2.92
CA TYR A 58 -9.75 -3.23 2.18
C TYR A 58 -10.53 -1.99 2.59
N MET A 59 -10.03 -0.81 2.24
CA MET A 59 -10.73 0.44 2.50
C MET A 59 -11.59 0.81 1.30
N ASN A 60 -12.87 1.13 1.54
CA ASN A 60 -13.82 1.57 0.52
C ASN A 60 -13.61 3.07 0.15
N GLU A 61 -14.46 3.61 -0.72
CA GLU A 61 -14.39 5.01 -1.17
C GLU A 61 -14.59 6.02 -0.05
N ALA A 62 -15.32 5.65 1.01
CA ALA A 62 -15.53 6.48 2.20
C ALA A 62 -14.36 6.38 3.20
N GLY A 63 -13.35 5.54 2.96
CA GLY A 63 -12.24 5.30 3.86
C GLY A 63 -12.55 4.35 5.00
N GLU A 64 -13.68 3.63 4.92
CA GLU A 64 -14.08 2.62 5.90
C GLU A 64 -13.49 1.26 5.55
N VAL A 65 -13.11 0.50 6.58
CA VAL A 65 -12.66 -0.87 6.40
C VAL A 65 -13.85 -1.78 6.11
N VAL A 66 -13.83 -2.40 4.96
CA VAL A 66 -14.79 -3.43 4.56
C VAL A 66 -14.08 -4.77 4.38
N ASN A 67 -14.82 -5.86 4.47
CA ASN A 67 -14.27 -7.19 4.29
C ASN A 67 -15.10 -8.00 3.30
N GLU A 68 -14.44 -8.94 2.66
CA GLU A 68 -15.06 -9.87 1.73
C GLU A 68 -14.45 -11.26 1.92
N ARG A 69 -15.32 -12.26 2.11
CA ARG A 69 -14.90 -13.66 2.13
C ARG A 69 -14.68 -14.13 0.71
N MET A 70 -13.51 -14.69 0.44
CA MET A 70 -13.22 -15.23 -0.88
C MET A 70 -14.00 -16.53 -1.13
N THR A 71 -14.72 -16.55 -2.24
CA THR A 71 -15.45 -17.73 -2.75
C THR A 71 -14.91 -18.19 -4.10
N SER A 72 -13.98 -17.43 -4.67
CA SER A 72 -13.28 -17.72 -5.92
C SER A 72 -11.78 -17.54 -5.74
N PRO A 73 -10.93 -18.16 -6.58
CA PRO A 73 -9.48 -18.02 -6.51
C PRO A 73 -8.95 -16.62 -6.70
N VAL A 74 -9.71 -15.72 -7.31
CA VAL A 74 -9.28 -14.36 -7.65
C VAL A 74 -10.24 -13.34 -7.03
N LEU A 75 -9.67 -12.30 -6.41
CA LEU A 75 -10.38 -11.09 -6.00
C LEU A 75 -9.65 -9.88 -6.56
N GLU A 76 -10.40 -8.99 -7.22
CA GLU A 76 -9.90 -7.71 -7.73
C GLU A 76 -10.83 -6.59 -7.28
N LYS A 77 -10.26 -5.57 -6.64
CA LYS A 77 -10.99 -4.37 -6.20
C LYS A 77 -10.24 -3.12 -6.66
N THR A 78 -11.00 -2.18 -7.19
CA THR A 78 -10.49 -0.84 -7.49
C THR A 78 -11.33 0.16 -6.73
N VAL A 79 -10.66 1.00 -5.96
CA VAL A 79 -11.28 2.02 -5.10
C VAL A 79 -10.66 3.37 -5.42
N THR A 80 -11.49 4.41 -5.52
CA THR A 80 -11.05 5.79 -5.70
C THR A 80 -11.48 6.62 -4.50
N GLN A 81 -10.52 7.27 -3.85
CA GLN A 81 -10.75 8.09 -2.65
C GLN A 81 -10.23 9.51 -2.86
N PRO A 82 -10.87 10.56 -2.27
CA PRO A 82 -10.26 11.88 -2.22
C PRO A 82 -9.01 11.86 -1.33
N ILE A 83 -7.99 12.64 -1.68
CA ILE A 83 -6.81 12.89 -0.85
C ILE A 83 -7.06 14.14 -0.01
N PRO A 84 -6.71 14.19 1.31
CA PRO A 84 -5.96 13.17 2.04
C PRO A 84 -6.82 11.96 2.44
N CYS A 85 -6.20 10.77 2.44
CA CYS A 85 -6.92 9.53 2.76
C CYS A 85 -6.00 8.47 3.36
N LYS A 86 -6.65 7.39 3.85
CA LYS A 86 -5.99 6.13 4.19
C LYS A 86 -6.42 5.07 3.20
N THR A 87 -5.53 4.17 2.89
CA THR A 87 -5.82 3.00 2.06
C THR A 87 -5.05 1.79 2.55
N GLY A 88 -5.50 0.60 2.21
CA GLY A 88 -4.83 -0.61 2.64
C GLY A 88 -5.54 -1.88 2.20
N MET A 89 -4.85 -2.99 2.45
CA MET A 89 -5.33 -4.34 2.22
C MET A 89 -4.79 -5.24 3.32
N ALA A 90 -5.63 -6.14 3.83
CA ALA A 90 -5.21 -7.21 4.72
C ALA A 90 -5.88 -8.52 4.33
N VAL A 91 -5.27 -9.62 4.72
CA VAL A 91 -5.83 -10.96 4.52
C VAL A 91 -5.66 -11.80 5.77
N THR A 92 -6.71 -12.52 6.12
CA THR A 92 -6.71 -13.50 7.21
C THR A 92 -7.11 -14.86 6.67
N PHE A 93 -6.56 -15.89 7.29
CA PHE A 93 -6.82 -17.28 6.96
C PHE A 93 -7.26 -18.03 8.21
N THR A 94 -8.31 -18.83 8.10
CA THR A 94 -8.80 -19.71 9.17
C THR A 94 -9.08 -21.07 8.55
N VAL A 95 -8.56 -22.13 9.14
CA VAL A 95 -8.90 -23.50 8.70
C VAL A 95 -10.41 -23.70 8.81
N LYS A 96 -11.03 -24.30 7.79
CA LYS A 96 -12.47 -24.55 7.81
C LYS A 96 -12.86 -25.41 9.01
N PRO A 97 -13.96 -25.12 9.68
CA PRO A 97 -14.34 -25.78 10.94
C PRO A 97 -14.69 -27.27 10.78
N ASP A 98 -15.05 -27.69 9.58
CA ASP A 98 -15.35 -29.08 9.21
C ASP A 98 -14.10 -29.88 8.79
N LEU A 99 -12.96 -29.22 8.64
CA LEU A 99 -11.68 -29.86 8.33
C LEU A 99 -10.95 -30.24 9.63
N ASN A 100 -10.67 -31.53 9.81
CA ASN A 100 -9.91 -32.05 10.95
C ASN A 100 -8.59 -32.67 10.44
N PRO A 101 -7.61 -31.82 10.05
CA PRO A 101 -6.40 -32.30 9.38
C PRO A 101 -5.50 -33.07 10.34
N THR A 102 -5.05 -34.25 9.91
CA THR A 102 -4.15 -35.13 10.68
C THR A 102 -2.68 -34.84 10.35
N ALA A 103 -1.77 -35.37 11.18
CA ALA A 103 -0.33 -35.19 10.99
C ALA A 103 0.23 -35.88 9.71
N GLU A 104 -0.48 -36.90 9.21
CA GLU A 104 -0.13 -37.64 8.00
C GLU A 104 -0.51 -36.90 6.73
N GLU A 105 -1.56 -36.05 6.79
CA GLU A 105 -2.02 -35.26 5.68
C GLU A 105 -1.07 -34.09 5.40
N LYS A 106 -0.94 -33.75 4.13
CA LYS A 106 -0.08 -32.66 3.68
C LYS A 106 -0.88 -31.73 2.77
N PHE A 107 -0.68 -30.43 2.97
CA PHE A 107 -1.38 -29.38 2.24
C PHE A 107 -0.39 -28.41 1.60
N ASP A 108 -0.70 -27.97 0.40
CA ASP A 108 0.02 -26.90 -0.28
C ASP A 108 -0.68 -25.57 -0.01
N ILE A 109 0.08 -24.58 0.49
CA ILE A 109 -0.43 -23.23 0.77
C ILE A 109 0.17 -22.29 -0.25
N LYS A 110 -0.67 -21.81 -1.18
CA LYS A 110 -0.22 -20.88 -2.20
C LYS A 110 -1.20 -19.73 -2.36
N TYR A 111 -0.68 -18.51 -2.19
CA TYR A 111 -1.39 -17.28 -2.49
C TYR A 111 -0.43 -16.16 -2.85
N SER A 112 -0.94 -15.15 -3.55
CA SER A 112 -0.28 -13.86 -3.74
C SER A 112 -1.26 -12.72 -3.62
N GLY A 113 -0.81 -11.60 -3.10
CA GLY A 113 -1.57 -10.38 -3.01
C GLY A 113 -0.77 -9.19 -3.50
N LYS A 114 -1.47 -8.19 -4.05
CA LYS A 114 -0.88 -6.97 -4.55
C LYS A 114 -1.75 -5.77 -4.21
N LEU A 115 -1.15 -4.79 -3.56
CA LEU A 115 -1.74 -3.47 -3.37
C LEU A 115 -0.99 -2.48 -4.27
N THR A 116 -1.73 -1.84 -5.17
CA THR A 116 -1.20 -0.77 -6.03
C THR A 116 -1.95 0.51 -5.74
N THR A 117 -1.23 1.61 -5.51
CA THR A 117 -1.84 2.92 -5.30
C THR A 117 -1.23 3.96 -6.22
N THR A 118 -2.05 4.82 -6.81
CA THR A 118 -1.60 5.90 -7.68
C THR A 118 -2.37 7.18 -7.33
N PRO A 119 -1.69 8.23 -6.85
CA PRO A 119 -2.31 9.53 -6.66
C PRO A 119 -2.46 10.26 -8.00
N TYR A 120 -3.52 11.05 -8.14
CA TYR A 120 -3.80 11.85 -9.35
C TYR A 120 -4.07 13.30 -8.99
N THR A 121 -3.56 14.21 -9.82
CA THR A 121 -3.90 15.64 -9.75
C THR A 121 -5.34 15.89 -10.21
N LYS A 122 -5.81 17.13 -10.06
CA LYS A 122 -7.13 17.56 -10.58
C LYS A 122 -7.27 17.35 -12.10
N ASN A 123 -6.15 17.44 -12.84
CA ASN A 123 -6.12 17.25 -14.29
C ASN A 123 -5.95 15.77 -14.69
N ASN A 124 -6.02 14.84 -13.74
CA ASN A 124 -5.78 13.40 -13.92
C ASN A 124 -4.33 13.02 -14.28
N ASP A 125 -3.34 13.88 -14.00
CA ASP A 125 -1.95 13.51 -14.15
C ASP A 125 -1.56 12.56 -13.01
N PRO A 126 -0.95 11.41 -13.31
CA PRO A 126 -0.55 10.46 -12.29
C PRO A 126 0.70 10.94 -11.54
N GLY A 127 0.71 10.67 -10.24
CA GLY A 127 1.91 10.74 -9.41
C GLY A 127 2.68 9.43 -9.35
N ALA A 128 3.57 9.34 -8.38
CA ALA A 128 4.35 8.13 -8.16
C ALA A 128 3.45 6.97 -7.72
N MET A 129 3.55 5.86 -8.43
CA MET A 129 2.82 4.64 -8.13
C MET A 129 3.57 3.85 -7.07
N LEU A 130 2.86 3.41 -6.03
CA LEU A 130 3.34 2.42 -5.07
C LEU A 130 2.80 1.04 -5.44
N ASN A 131 3.68 0.05 -5.43
CA ASN A 131 3.35 -1.36 -5.55
C ASN A 131 3.87 -2.11 -4.32
N LYS A 132 2.99 -2.84 -3.65
CA LYS A 132 3.35 -3.80 -2.59
C LYS A 132 2.81 -5.17 -2.98
N VAL A 133 3.72 -6.15 -2.98
CA VAL A 133 3.40 -7.55 -3.26
C VAL A 133 3.72 -8.36 -2.02
N PHE A 134 2.87 -9.30 -1.70
CA PHE A 134 3.06 -10.28 -0.64
C PHE A 134 2.53 -11.64 -1.11
N GLY A 135 2.92 -12.69 -0.45
CA GLY A 135 2.45 -14.03 -0.83
C GLY A 135 3.23 -15.14 -0.16
N LEU A 136 2.80 -16.34 -0.42
CA LEU A 136 3.36 -17.55 0.13
C LEU A 136 3.24 -18.69 -0.88
N ASP A 137 4.24 -19.53 -0.94
CA ASP A 137 4.19 -20.81 -1.66
C ASP A 137 4.90 -21.87 -0.80
N LEU A 138 4.14 -22.55 0.06
CA LEU A 138 4.61 -23.63 0.92
C LEU A 138 4.06 -24.96 0.41
N LYS A 139 4.91 -25.96 0.40
CA LYS A 139 4.59 -27.31 -0.03
C LYS A 139 4.60 -28.28 1.14
N GLY A 140 3.62 -29.17 1.18
CA GLY A 140 3.58 -30.29 2.09
C GLY A 140 3.48 -29.90 3.56
N VAL A 141 2.76 -28.84 3.90
CA VAL A 141 2.48 -28.43 5.28
C VAL A 141 1.69 -29.54 5.96
N ARG A 142 2.18 -30.06 7.07
CA ARG A 142 1.49 -31.09 7.84
C ARG A 142 0.14 -30.56 8.38
N GLY A 143 -0.87 -31.42 8.39
CA GLY A 143 -2.20 -31.02 8.81
C GLY A 143 -2.28 -30.55 10.26
N ASP A 144 -1.57 -31.19 11.20
CA ASP A 144 -1.49 -30.75 12.59
C ASP A 144 -0.82 -29.38 12.79
N LYS A 145 -0.15 -28.83 11.74
CA LYS A 145 0.48 -27.51 11.73
C LYS A 145 -0.25 -26.48 10.85
N LEU A 146 -1.30 -26.89 10.17
CA LEU A 146 -1.98 -26.07 9.19
C LEU A 146 -2.55 -24.78 9.80
N ALA A 147 -3.26 -24.89 10.93
CA ALA A 147 -3.87 -23.73 11.60
C ALA A 147 -2.80 -22.72 12.11
N GLU A 148 -1.74 -23.24 12.73
CA GLU A 148 -0.62 -22.43 13.19
C GLU A 148 0.06 -21.72 12.02
N THR A 149 0.35 -22.45 10.94
CA THR A 149 0.98 -21.88 9.72
C THR A 149 0.13 -20.79 9.13
N LEU A 150 -1.18 -21.01 8.93
CA LEU A 150 -2.07 -20.02 8.34
C LEU A 150 -2.21 -18.77 9.21
N SER A 151 -2.27 -18.92 10.54
CA SER A 151 -2.39 -17.77 11.46
C SER A 151 -1.16 -16.85 11.43
N HIS A 152 0.03 -17.39 11.23
CA HIS A 152 1.27 -16.62 11.13
C HIS A 152 1.43 -15.86 9.82
N HIS A 153 0.63 -16.18 8.80
CA HIS A 153 0.70 -15.55 7.47
C HIS A 153 -0.40 -14.51 7.21
N THR A 154 -1.08 -14.05 8.26
CA THR A 154 -1.93 -12.87 8.17
C THR A 154 -1.09 -11.67 7.70
N THR A 155 -1.49 -11.07 6.59
CA THR A 155 -0.78 -9.91 6.03
C THR A 155 -1.62 -8.66 6.20
N LYS A 156 -0.96 -7.56 6.53
CA LYS A 156 -1.57 -6.25 6.72
C LYS A 156 -0.68 -5.18 6.10
N ILE A 157 -1.23 -4.42 5.17
CA ILE A 157 -0.54 -3.33 4.46
C ILE A 157 -1.47 -2.12 4.44
N ALA A 158 -1.05 -1.00 4.97
CA ALA A 158 -1.82 0.24 4.93
C ALA A 158 -0.92 1.47 4.77
N TYR A 159 -1.45 2.49 4.09
CA TYR A 159 -0.78 3.77 3.84
C TYR A 159 -1.71 4.94 4.09
N THR A 160 -1.14 6.02 4.58
CA THR A 160 -1.78 7.33 4.62
C THR A 160 -1.17 8.21 3.54
N TYR A 161 -2.03 8.93 2.81
CA TYR A 161 -1.64 9.88 1.77
C TYR A 161 -2.00 11.30 2.18
N THR A 162 -1.07 12.23 2.01
CA THR A 162 -1.24 13.68 2.22
C THR A 162 -1.48 14.40 0.88
N ALA A 163 -1.98 15.63 0.91
CA ALA A 163 -2.37 16.38 -0.29
C ALA A 163 -1.21 16.64 -1.27
N ASP A 164 0.03 16.68 -0.79
CA ASP A 164 1.25 16.76 -1.59
C ASP A 164 1.67 15.40 -2.17
N GLY A 165 0.87 14.34 -1.96
CA GLY A 165 1.12 13.00 -2.46
C GLY A 165 2.15 12.19 -1.68
N LYS A 166 2.66 12.73 -0.56
CA LYS A 166 3.52 11.95 0.32
C LYS A 166 2.73 10.83 0.98
N GLN A 167 3.39 9.70 1.15
CA GLN A 167 2.80 8.51 1.73
C GLN A 167 3.58 8.08 2.96
N ALA A 168 2.86 7.60 3.97
CA ALA A 168 3.45 6.97 5.15
C ALA A 168 2.86 5.58 5.35
N ASP A 169 3.71 4.61 5.68
CA ASP A 169 3.27 3.26 6.05
C ASP A 169 2.59 3.31 7.41
N THR A 170 1.34 2.89 7.45
CA THR A 170 0.51 2.85 8.66
C THR A 170 -0.02 1.43 8.96
N SER A 171 0.61 0.40 8.39
CA SER A 171 0.18 -1.00 8.50
C SER A 171 0.06 -1.47 9.94
N ILE A 172 0.94 -1.04 10.84
CA ILE A 172 0.92 -1.40 12.27
C ILE A 172 -0.29 -0.81 12.98
N GLN A 173 -0.76 0.37 12.55
CA GLN A 173 -1.84 1.13 13.19
C GLN A 173 -3.23 0.72 12.66
N TRP A 174 -3.28 -0.12 11.64
CA TRP A 174 -4.54 -0.55 11.06
C TRP A 174 -5.17 -1.65 11.92
N GLY A 175 -6.23 -1.28 12.65
CA GLY A 175 -7.06 -2.20 13.42
C GLY A 175 -8.22 -2.74 12.58
N PHE A 176 -8.40 -4.04 12.52
CA PHE A 176 -9.57 -4.74 12.02
C PHE A 176 -9.75 -6.04 12.82
#